data_9f312053acc8965f2de2f3fcfe503238
#
_entry.id   9f312053acc8965f2de2f3fcfe503238
#
_cell.length_a   1.000
_cell.length_b   1.000
_cell.length_c   1.000
_cell.angle_alpha   90.00
_cell.angle_beta   90.00
_cell.angle_gamma   90.00
#
_symmetry.space_group_name_H-M   'P 1'
#
loop_
_entity.id
_entity.type
_entity.pdbx_description
1 polymer ?
#
loop_
_entity_poly.entity_id
_entity_poly.type
_entity_poly.pdbx_seq_one_letter_code
_entity_poly.pdbx_strand_id
1 'polypeptide(L)'
;HPQYLADAVFSGATLYVSEQKYELDTKVPYILVSDIRKAMPYLGKLFFNDPSKELNLIGVGGTKGKSTTAYYVKAIVDDYLASIGKKESAVISSIDVYDGVTKVESHITTPENIELLQHFRNAVDSDIDFLEMEVSSQALKYNRVDQITFDAAIFLNISEDHISPIEHPDFEDYFSSKLKMFAQTKHALINTNSDYFERVAESA
;
A
#
# COMPACT_ATOMS: atom_id res chain seq x y z
N HIS A 1 -15.34 -15.91 1.80
CA HIS A 1 -15.84 -17.31 1.75
C HIS A 1 -16.63 -17.59 3.02
N PRO A 2 -17.80 -18.31 2.98
CA PRO A 2 -18.66 -18.56 4.16
C PRO A 2 -17.92 -19.17 5.36
N GLN A 3 -16.97 -20.05 5.11
CA GLN A 3 -16.16 -20.68 6.15
C GLN A 3 -15.41 -19.64 7.00
N TYR A 4 -14.69 -18.70 6.38
CA TYR A 4 -13.98 -17.66 7.12
C TYR A 4 -14.90 -16.74 7.91
N LEU A 5 -16.13 -16.53 7.42
CA LEU A 5 -17.11 -15.75 8.13
C LEU A 5 -17.60 -16.49 9.40
N ALA A 6 -17.82 -17.80 9.34
CA ALA A 6 -18.19 -18.59 10.50
C ALA A 6 -17.08 -18.54 11.57
N ASP A 7 -15.81 -18.69 11.16
CA ASP A 7 -14.65 -18.60 12.05
C ASP A 7 -14.53 -17.20 12.69
N ALA A 8 -14.76 -16.14 11.90
CA ALA A 8 -14.74 -14.76 12.39
C ALA A 8 -15.85 -14.52 13.45
N VAL A 9 -17.05 -15.00 13.19
CA VAL A 9 -18.19 -14.92 14.13
C VAL A 9 -17.90 -15.71 15.40
N PHE A 10 -17.34 -16.91 15.29
CA PHE A 10 -16.90 -17.69 16.44
C PHE A 10 -15.82 -16.97 17.27
N SER A 11 -14.96 -16.22 16.58
CA SER A 11 -13.92 -15.38 17.20
C SER A 11 -14.43 -14.03 17.73
N GLY A 12 -15.75 -13.79 17.67
CA GLY A 12 -16.39 -12.61 18.27
C GLY A 12 -16.76 -11.49 17.29
N ALA A 13 -16.70 -11.71 15.97
CA ALA A 13 -17.18 -10.72 15.02
C ALA A 13 -18.70 -10.49 15.19
N THR A 14 -19.10 -9.22 15.35
CA THR A 14 -20.49 -8.81 15.57
C THR A 14 -21.15 -8.20 14.33
N LEU A 15 -20.37 -7.98 13.28
CA LEU A 15 -20.80 -7.42 12.00
C LEU A 15 -19.88 -7.97 10.90
N TYR A 16 -20.41 -8.17 9.70
CA TYR A 16 -19.58 -8.42 8.52
C TYR A 16 -19.94 -7.49 7.35
N VAL A 17 -18.94 -7.25 6.49
CA VAL A 17 -19.10 -6.50 5.24
C VAL A 17 -18.76 -7.41 4.07
N SER A 18 -19.59 -7.47 3.05
CA SER A 18 -19.39 -8.35 1.89
C SER A 18 -20.17 -7.89 0.67
N GLU A 19 -19.89 -8.49 -0.48
CA GLU A 19 -20.59 -8.22 -1.73
C GLU A 19 -21.92 -9.01 -1.84
N GLN A 20 -22.10 -10.03 -1.01
CA GLN A 20 -23.32 -10.83 -0.98
C GLN A 20 -23.66 -11.23 0.45
N LYS A 21 -24.95 -11.45 0.68
CA LYS A 21 -25.42 -12.01 1.95
C LYS A 21 -25.01 -13.48 2.05
N TYR A 22 -24.50 -13.85 3.21
CA TYR A 22 -24.25 -15.25 3.58
C TYR A 22 -25.30 -15.74 4.58
N GLU A 23 -25.75 -16.99 4.40
CA GLU A 23 -26.56 -17.66 5.40
C GLU A 23 -25.62 -18.28 6.45
N LEU A 24 -25.88 -17.93 7.71
CA LEU A 24 -25.17 -18.44 8.86
C LEU A 24 -26.18 -19.01 9.87
N ASP A 25 -25.74 -19.97 10.67
CA ASP A 25 -26.54 -20.53 11.75
C ASP A 25 -26.87 -19.49 12.84
N THR A 26 -26.07 -18.44 12.93
CA THR A 26 -26.25 -17.31 13.84
C THR A 26 -26.62 -16.03 13.08
N LYS A 27 -27.55 -15.25 13.67
CA LYS A 27 -27.93 -13.96 13.10
C LYS A 27 -26.88 -12.90 13.41
N VAL A 28 -26.02 -12.62 12.43
CA VAL A 28 -25.04 -11.54 12.50
C VAL A 28 -25.45 -10.42 11.54
N PRO A 29 -25.49 -9.16 11.99
CA PRO A 29 -25.70 -8.01 11.12
C PRO A 29 -24.68 -7.95 9.98
N TYR A 30 -25.09 -7.38 8.84
CA TYR A 30 -24.20 -7.26 7.68
C TYR A 30 -24.43 -5.96 6.93
N ILE A 31 -23.38 -5.52 6.22
CA ILE A 31 -23.42 -4.43 5.25
C ILE A 31 -23.07 -5.02 3.89
N LEU A 32 -23.92 -4.77 2.89
CA LEU A 32 -23.62 -5.12 1.50
C LEU A 32 -22.96 -3.94 0.79
N VAL A 33 -21.88 -4.25 0.08
CA VAL A 33 -21.14 -3.31 -0.76
C VAL A 33 -21.05 -3.86 -2.18
N SER A 34 -20.92 -2.99 -3.17
CA SER A 34 -20.79 -3.40 -4.57
C SER A 34 -19.42 -3.98 -4.90
N ASP A 35 -18.38 -3.59 -4.14
CA ASP A 35 -16.99 -3.99 -4.34
C ASP A 35 -16.26 -3.92 -2.99
N ILE A 36 -15.90 -5.05 -2.44
CA ILE A 36 -15.24 -5.13 -1.14
C ILE A 36 -13.81 -4.55 -1.18
N ARG A 37 -13.11 -4.67 -2.32
CA ARG A 37 -11.76 -4.11 -2.47
C ARG A 37 -11.75 -2.59 -2.46
N LYS A 38 -12.84 -1.97 -2.94
CA LYS A 38 -13.03 -0.52 -2.83
C LYS A 38 -13.52 -0.08 -1.46
N ALA A 39 -14.28 -0.92 -0.76
CA ALA A 39 -14.79 -0.60 0.58
C ALA A 39 -13.71 -0.72 1.67
N MET A 40 -12.79 -1.69 1.55
CA MET A 40 -11.76 -1.96 2.55
C MET A 40 -10.88 -0.73 2.90
N PRO A 41 -10.39 0.07 1.93
CA PRO A 41 -9.59 1.26 2.24
C PRO A 41 -10.33 2.29 3.12
N TYR A 42 -11.62 2.50 2.88
CA TYR A 42 -12.43 3.39 3.72
C TYR A 42 -12.65 2.84 5.12
N LEU A 43 -12.91 1.54 5.24
CA LEU A 43 -13.10 0.87 6.52
C LEU A 43 -11.81 0.87 7.33
N GLY A 44 -10.69 0.52 6.71
CA GLY A 44 -9.38 0.55 7.35
C GLY A 44 -8.99 1.96 7.81
N LYS A 45 -9.19 2.95 6.96
CA LYS A 45 -8.95 4.36 7.28
C LYS A 45 -9.75 4.81 8.51
N LEU A 46 -11.03 4.45 8.59
CA LEU A 46 -11.87 4.78 9.74
C LEU A 46 -11.41 4.02 11.00
N PHE A 47 -11.10 2.74 10.88
CA PHE A 47 -10.70 1.90 12.00
C PHE A 47 -9.37 2.34 12.63
N PHE A 48 -8.38 2.67 11.81
CA PHE A 48 -7.05 3.09 12.24
C PHE A 48 -6.90 4.60 12.44
N ASN A 49 -7.99 5.39 12.33
CA ASN A 49 -7.97 6.86 12.47
C ASN A 49 -7.00 7.54 11.48
N ASP A 50 -7.03 7.10 10.20
CA ASP A 50 -6.28 7.70 9.07
C ASP A 50 -4.79 7.97 9.34
N PRO A 51 -4.00 6.96 9.71
CA PRO A 51 -2.61 7.14 10.10
C PRO A 51 -1.73 7.66 8.94
N SER A 52 -2.19 7.53 7.69
CA SER A 52 -1.47 8.04 6.53
C SER A 52 -1.30 9.56 6.52
N LYS A 53 -2.12 10.28 7.27
CA LYS A 53 -2.01 11.75 7.41
C LYS A 53 -1.01 12.20 8.46
N GLU A 54 -0.58 11.29 9.31
CA GLU A 54 0.35 11.56 10.41
C GLU A 54 1.80 11.19 10.04
N LEU A 55 2.00 10.56 8.87
CA LEU A 55 3.29 10.16 8.34
C LEU A 55 3.68 10.96 7.09
N ASN A 56 4.97 11.14 6.87
CA ASN A 56 5.50 11.55 5.58
C ASN A 56 5.74 10.29 4.74
N LEU A 57 4.87 10.02 3.78
CA LEU A 57 4.85 8.80 3.00
C LEU A 57 5.63 8.96 1.69
N ILE A 58 6.61 8.09 1.47
CA ILE A 58 7.40 8.05 0.24
C ILE A 58 7.12 6.72 -0.48
N GLY A 59 6.44 6.80 -1.61
CA GLY A 59 6.12 5.63 -2.44
C GLY A 59 7.15 5.42 -3.54
N VAL A 60 7.60 4.19 -3.75
CA VAL A 60 8.53 3.82 -4.81
C VAL A 60 7.87 2.87 -5.79
N GLY A 61 7.60 3.35 -7.00
CA GLY A 61 7.03 2.60 -8.12
C GLY A 61 8.05 2.34 -9.23
N GLY A 62 7.73 1.44 -10.10
CA GLY A 62 8.57 1.04 -11.24
C GLY A 62 8.54 -0.48 -11.46
N THR A 63 9.13 -0.93 -12.56
CA THR A 63 9.27 -2.38 -12.82
C THR A 63 10.41 -2.95 -12.00
N LYS A 64 11.59 -2.36 -12.07
CA LYS A 64 12.81 -2.83 -11.39
C LYS A 64 13.40 -1.75 -10.48
N GLY A 65 14.13 -2.17 -9.45
CA GLY A 65 14.90 -1.28 -8.58
C GLY A 65 14.13 -0.67 -7.42
N LYS A 66 12.85 -1.02 -7.21
CA LYS A 66 12.01 -0.46 -6.12
C LYS A 66 12.65 -0.66 -4.75
N SER A 67 12.96 -1.90 -4.37
CA SER A 67 13.57 -2.23 -3.08
C SER A 67 14.89 -1.47 -2.86
N THR A 68 15.79 -1.55 -3.85
CA THR A 68 17.07 -0.83 -3.78
C THR A 68 16.87 0.67 -3.54
N THR A 69 15.94 1.28 -4.28
CA THR A 69 15.65 2.72 -4.14
C THR A 69 15.01 3.04 -2.79
N ALA A 70 14.05 2.24 -2.33
CA ALA A 70 13.41 2.42 -1.03
C ALA A 70 14.46 2.43 0.10
N TYR A 71 15.42 1.50 0.07
CA TYR A 71 16.49 1.46 1.07
C TYR A 71 17.51 2.58 0.95
N TYR A 72 17.81 3.06 -0.26
CA TYR A 72 18.64 4.25 -0.41
C TYR A 72 17.94 5.50 0.13
N VAL A 73 16.64 5.66 -0.15
CA VAL A 73 15.85 6.76 0.40
C VAL A 73 15.79 6.65 1.91
N LYS A 74 15.50 5.46 2.46
CA LYS A 74 15.51 5.22 3.91
C LYS A 74 16.86 5.62 4.53
N ALA A 75 17.97 5.18 3.97
CA ALA A 75 19.30 5.49 4.51
C ALA A 75 19.58 7.01 4.55
N ILE A 76 19.14 7.75 3.53
CA ILE A 76 19.28 9.21 3.48
C ILE A 76 18.37 9.88 4.52
N VAL A 77 17.12 9.42 4.63
CA VAL A 77 16.15 9.94 5.60
C VAL A 77 16.63 9.63 7.03
N ASP A 78 17.10 8.43 7.29
CA ASP A 78 17.59 8.02 8.62
C ASP A 78 18.81 8.84 9.05
N ASP A 79 19.76 9.13 8.14
CA ASP A 79 20.91 9.99 8.44
C ASP A 79 20.44 11.42 8.81
N TYR A 80 19.49 11.96 8.07
CA TYR A 80 18.87 13.25 8.41
C TYR A 80 18.15 13.19 9.76
N LEU A 81 17.31 12.18 10.02
CA LEU A 81 16.58 12.03 11.27
C LEU A 81 17.51 11.90 12.47
N ALA A 82 18.58 11.11 12.33
CA ALA A 82 19.62 10.97 13.36
C ALA A 82 20.28 12.33 13.68
N SER A 83 20.54 13.16 12.66
CA SER A 83 21.14 14.48 12.82
C SER A 83 20.32 15.45 13.66
N ILE A 84 18.99 15.23 13.71
CA ILE A 84 18.03 16.05 14.48
C ILE A 84 17.47 15.31 15.72
N GLY A 85 18.04 14.15 16.07
CA GLY A 85 17.68 13.38 17.26
C GLY A 85 16.33 12.67 17.19
N LYS A 86 15.85 12.35 15.97
CA LYS A 86 14.62 11.59 15.73
C LYS A 86 14.90 10.11 15.49
N LYS A 87 13.84 9.28 15.57
CA LYS A 87 13.90 7.84 15.28
C LYS A 87 14.09 7.58 13.80
N GLU A 88 14.64 6.42 13.45
CA GLU A 88 14.71 5.93 12.07
C GLU A 88 13.33 5.82 11.43
N SER A 89 13.27 5.93 10.12
CA SER A 89 12.04 5.79 9.34
C SER A 89 11.54 4.34 9.31
N ALA A 90 10.25 4.15 9.06
CA ALA A 90 9.66 2.86 8.79
C ALA A 90 9.89 2.46 7.32
N VAL A 91 9.85 1.15 7.04
CA VAL A 91 9.96 0.64 5.66
C VAL A 91 8.98 -0.50 5.43
N ILE A 92 8.37 -0.52 4.25
CA ILE A 92 7.56 -1.63 3.74
C ILE A 92 8.07 -1.99 2.35
N SER A 93 8.70 -3.15 2.25
CA SER A 93 9.36 -3.59 1.02
C SER A 93 9.09 -5.06 0.71
N SER A 94 9.61 -5.55 -0.40
CA SER A 94 9.62 -6.97 -0.71
C SER A 94 10.68 -7.76 0.08
N ILE A 95 11.55 -7.07 0.83
CA ILE A 95 12.61 -7.66 1.65
C ILE A 95 12.11 -7.84 3.07
N ASP A 96 11.73 -6.76 3.72
CA ASP A 96 11.21 -6.76 5.09
C ASP A 96 10.21 -5.62 5.32
N VAL A 97 9.58 -5.69 6.48
CA VAL A 97 8.72 -4.65 7.05
C VAL A 97 9.28 -4.24 8.40
N TYR A 98 9.47 -2.93 8.58
CA TYR A 98 9.76 -2.31 9.88
C TYR A 98 8.83 -1.11 10.11
N ASP A 99 8.08 -1.13 11.20
CA ASP A 99 7.08 -0.11 11.56
C ASP A 99 7.21 0.41 13.00
N GLY A 100 8.35 0.15 13.65
CA GLY A 100 8.58 0.51 15.04
C GLY A 100 8.11 -0.52 16.07
N VAL A 101 7.15 -1.37 15.72
CA VAL A 101 6.65 -2.49 16.55
C VAL A 101 7.07 -3.82 15.93
N THR A 102 6.88 -3.95 14.62
CA THR A 102 7.15 -5.16 13.84
C THR A 102 8.46 -5.01 13.07
N LYS A 103 9.29 -6.05 13.08
CA LYS A 103 10.45 -6.19 12.19
C LYS A 103 10.50 -7.62 11.71
N VAL A 104 10.01 -7.85 10.49
CA VAL A 104 9.86 -9.20 9.93
C VAL A 104 10.23 -9.23 8.46
N GLU A 105 10.66 -10.40 7.97
CA GLU A 105 10.82 -10.64 6.54
C GLU A 105 9.47 -10.53 5.82
N SER A 106 9.45 -9.87 4.68
CA SER A 106 8.23 -9.67 3.92
C SER A 106 7.88 -10.88 3.07
N HIS A 107 6.60 -11.16 2.95
CA HIS A 107 6.07 -12.20 2.04
C HIS A 107 5.30 -11.60 0.86
N ILE A 108 5.14 -10.28 0.81
CA ILE A 108 4.49 -9.55 -0.28
C ILE A 108 5.05 -8.13 -0.38
N THR A 109 5.23 -7.64 -1.60
CA THR A 109 5.82 -6.31 -1.85
C THR A 109 5.03 -5.16 -1.23
N THR A 110 3.71 -5.21 -1.33
CA THR A 110 2.79 -4.21 -0.77
C THR A 110 1.66 -4.96 -0.07
N PRO A 111 1.52 -4.88 1.24
CA PRO A 111 0.49 -5.57 2.01
C PRO A 111 -0.94 -5.27 1.56
N GLU A 112 -1.89 -6.10 1.95
CA GLU A 112 -3.31 -5.81 1.82
C GLU A 112 -3.69 -4.59 2.68
N ASN A 113 -4.72 -3.85 2.28
CA ASN A 113 -5.01 -2.52 2.83
C ASN A 113 -5.10 -2.47 4.37
N ILE A 114 -5.76 -3.41 5.01
CA ILE A 114 -5.94 -3.43 6.47
C ILE A 114 -4.58 -3.64 7.18
N GLU A 115 -3.77 -4.57 6.68
CA GLU A 115 -2.42 -4.83 7.20
C GLU A 115 -1.51 -3.61 6.97
N LEU A 116 -1.59 -2.99 5.80
CA LEU A 116 -0.84 -1.78 5.47
C LEU A 116 -1.15 -0.64 6.45
N LEU A 117 -2.43 -0.39 6.72
CA LEU A 117 -2.85 0.66 7.66
C LEU A 117 -2.52 0.31 9.12
N GLN A 118 -2.46 -0.97 9.48
CA GLN A 118 -1.93 -1.40 10.77
C GLN A 118 -0.45 -1.03 10.93
N HIS A 119 0.38 -1.28 9.89
CA HIS A 119 1.79 -0.87 9.90
C HIS A 119 1.94 0.66 10.00
N PHE A 120 1.10 1.42 9.30
CA PHE A 120 1.11 2.88 9.43
C PHE A 120 0.73 3.32 10.85
N ARG A 121 -0.28 2.70 11.47
CA ARG A 121 -0.68 3.00 12.85
C ARG A 121 0.45 2.66 13.84
N ASN A 122 1.10 1.51 13.66
CA ASN A 122 2.25 1.13 14.47
C ASN A 122 3.39 2.16 14.37
N ALA A 123 3.68 2.65 13.16
CA ALA A 123 4.71 3.65 12.93
C ALA A 123 4.39 4.96 13.65
N VAL A 124 3.15 5.46 13.52
CA VAL A 124 2.70 6.67 14.23
C VAL A 124 2.78 6.49 15.74
N ASP A 125 2.25 5.39 16.27
CA ASP A 125 2.25 5.10 17.71
C ASP A 125 3.68 4.88 18.27
N SER A 126 4.63 4.62 17.38
CA SER A 126 6.06 4.51 17.68
C SER A 126 6.82 5.83 17.53
N ASP A 127 6.14 6.97 17.31
CA ASP A 127 6.75 8.28 17.04
C ASP A 127 7.70 8.27 15.81
N ILE A 128 7.36 7.54 14.78
CA ILE A 128 8.07 7.54 13.49
C ILE A 128 7.42 8.58 12.58
N ASP A 129 8.24 9.44 11.96
CA ASP A 129 7.75 10.54 11.12
C ASP A 129 7.70 10.18 9.62
N PHE A 130 8.55 9.27 9.15
CA PHE A 130 8.70 8.92 7.73
C PHE A 130 8.51 7.43 7.50
N LEU A 131 7.91 7.10 6.37
CA LEU A 131 7.75 5.72 5.92
C LEU A 131 7.99 5.62 4.42
N GLU A 132 8.96 4.82 4.03
CA GLU A 132 9.25 4.45 2.65
C GLU A 132 8.57 3.13 2.31
N MET A 133 7.89 3.08 1.16
CA MET A 133 7.26 1.83 0.74
C MET A 133 7.36 1.55 -0.75
N GLU A 134 7.50 0.28 -1.08
CA GLU A 134 7.31 -0.17 -2.45
C GLU A 134 5.84 -0.20 -2.83
N VAL A 135 5.51 0.37 -3.99
CA VAL A 135 4.15 0.38 -4.54
C VAL A 135 4.10 -0.51 -5.78
N SER A 136 3.54 -1.70 -5.63
CA SER A 136 3.40 -2.66 -6.71
C SER A 136 2.23 -2.32 -7.63
N SER A 137 2.29 -2.76 -8.90
CA SER A 137 1.18 -2.59 -9.84
C SER A 137 -0.10 -3.29 -9.38
N GLN A 138 0.03 -4.45 -8.74
CA GLN A 138 -1.10 -5.16 -8.15
C GLN A 138 -1.73 -4.40 -6.98
N ALA A 139 -0.92 -3.73 -6.14
CA ALA A 139 -1.45 -2.91 -5.06
C ALA A 139 -2.34 -1.78 -5.59
N LEU A 140 -1.91 -1.13 -6.67
CA LEU A 140 -2.66 -0.08 -7.36
C LEU A 140 -3.88 -0.65 -8.12
N LYS A 141 -3.74 -1.81 -8.75
CA LYS A 141 -4.84 -2.49 -9.45
C LYS A 141 -5.95 -2.92 -8.51
N TYR A 142 -5.58 -3.46 -7.35
CA TYR A 142 -6.52 -4.05 -6.39
C TYR A 142 -6.86 -3.13 -5.21
N ASN A 143 -6.62 -1.83 -5.35
CA ASN A 143 -6.99 -0.77 -4.40
C ASN A 143 -6.36 -0.93 -3.00
N ARG A 144 -5.22 -1.63 -2.87
CA ARG A 144 -4.56 -1.82 -1.57
C ARG A 144 -4.06 -0.52 -0.96
N VAL A 145 -3.71 0.44 -1.82
CA VAL A 145 -3.19 1.76 -1.44
C VAL A 145 -4.21 2.89 -1.67
N ASP A 146 -5.45 2.57 -2.00
CA ASP A 146 -6.51 3.57 -2.13
C ASP A 146 -6.72 4.33 -0.81
N GLN A 147 -7.12 5.59 -0.88
CA GLN A 147 -7.30 6.50 0.25
C GLN A 147 -6.00 6.88 0.98
N ILE A 148 -4.84 6.49 0.46
CA ILE A 148 -3.53 6.91 0.93
C ILE A 148 -3.05 8.03 0.01
N THR A 149 -2.44 9.09 0.57
CA THR A 149 -1.79 10.14 -0.21
C THR A 149 -0.30 10.12 0.08
N PHE A 150 0.52 9.86 -0.93
CA PHE A 150 1.97 9.94 -0.82
C PHE A 150 2.43 11.40 -0.84
N ASP A 151 3.32 11.77 0.08
CA ASP A 151 3.98 13.08 0.05
C ASP A 151 4.94 13.17 -1.13
N ALA A 152 5.66 12.08 -1.39
CA ALA A 152 6.46 11.94 -2.61
C ALA A 152 6.27 10.55 -3.21
N ALA A 153 6.23 10.47 -4.54
CA ALA A 153 6.24 9.22 -5.27
C ALA A 153 7.38 9.22 -6.30
N ILE A 154 8.18 8.16 -6.27
CA ILE A 154 9.31 7.97 -7.19
C ILE A 154 8.91 6.93 -8.22
N PHE A 155 8.90 7.29 -9.50
CA PHE A 155 8.67 6.38 -10.61
C PHE A 155 9.98 6.11 -11.35
N LEU A 156 10.50 4.90 -11.20
CA LEU A 156 11.86 4.54 -11.65
C LEU A 156 11.93 4.21 -13.14
N ASN A 157 11.06 3.33 -13.58
CA ASN A 157 11.07 2.78 -14.94
C ASN A 157 9.81 1.95 -15.21
N ILE A 158 9.59 1.65 -16.48
CA ILE A 158 8.56 0.72 -16.96
C ILE A 158 9.12 -0.15 -18.06
N SER A 159 8.89 -1.45 -17.96
CA SER A 159 9.16 -2.45 -19.01
C SER A 159 8.19 -3.61 -18.86
N GLU A 160 8.09 -4.47 -19.85
CA GLU A 160 7.24 -5.65 -19.76
C GLU A 160 7.65 -6.54 -18.58
N ASP A 161 6.71 -6.77 -17.69
CA ASP A 161 6.82 -7.66 -16.53
C ASP A 161 5.42 -7.97 -15.99
N HIS A 162 5.27 -9.03 -15.21
CA HIS A 162 4.00 -9.41 -14.59
C HIS A 162 2.82 -9.63 -15.57
N ILE A 163 3.13 -9.92 -16.85
CA ILE A 163 2.10 -10.21 -17.84
C ILE A 163 1.70 -11.69 -17.70
N SER A 164 0.53 -11.93 -17.16
CA SER A 164 -0.01 -13.27 -16.95
C SER A 164 -1.53 -13.21 -16.76
N PRO A 165 -2.27 -14.30 -16.96
CA PRO A 165 -3.71 -14.34 -16.74
C PRO A 165 -4.12 -14.04 -15.28
N ILE A 166 -3.20 -14.18 -14.34
CA ILE A 166 -3.48 -14.02 -12.89
C ILE A 166 -3.15 -12.58 -12.42
N GLU A 167 -2.17 -11.92 -13.04
CA GLU A 167 -1.70 -10.61 -12.61
C GLU A 167 -2.23 -9.51 -13.53
N HIS A 168 -1.61 -9.35 -14.71
CA HIS A 168 -2.01 -8.36 -15.70
C HIS A 168 -2.21 -9.06 -17.05
N PRO A 169 -3.38 -8.93 -17.69
CA PRO A 169 -3.65 -9.61 -18.97
C PRO A 169 -2.75 -9.13 -20.11
N ASP A 170 -2.29 -7.89 -20.04
CA ASP A 170 -1.41 -7.28 -21.02
C ASP A 170 -0.57 -6.13 -20.43
N PHE A 171 0.33 -5.59 -21.24
CA PHE A 171 1.21 -4.49 -20.84
C PHE A 171 0.44 -3.20 -20.55
N GLU A 172 -0.66 -2.94 -21.24
CA GLU A 172 -1.47 -1.74 -21.04
C GLU A 172 -2.15 -1.75 -19.66
N ASP A 173 -2.72 -2.88 -19.24
CA ASP A 173 -3.28 -3.05 -17.89
C ASP A 173 -2.20 -2.90 -16.82
N TYR A 174 -1.01 -3.45 -17.05
CA TYR A 174 0.13 -3.30 -16.15
C TYR A 174 0.59 -1.85 -16.02
N PHE A 175 0.80 -1.17 -17.15
CA PHE A 175 1.28 0.19 -17.19
C PHE A 175 0.24 1.17 -16.61
N SER A 176 -0.99 1.12 -17.08
CA SER A 176 -2.07 1.98 -16.57
C SER A 176 -2.32 1.77 -15.07
N SER A 177 -2.16 0.55 -14.56
CA SER A 177 -2.23 0.29 -13.14
C SER A 177 -1.16 1.04 -12.36
N LYS A 178 0.09 1.07 -12.84
CA LYS A 178 1.18 1.82 -12.19
C LYS A 178 0.96 3.33 -12.20
N LEU A 179 0.40 3.87 -13.28
CA LEU A 179 0.15 5.31 -13.39
C LEU A 179 -0.88 5.82 -12.38
N LYS A 180 -1.76 4.97 -11.84
CA LYS A 180 -2.69 5.34 -10.76
C LYS A 180 -2.00 5.93 -9.54
N MET A 181 -0.72 5.62 -9.31
CA MET A 181 0.06 6.15 -8.20
C MET A 181 0.06 7.69 -8.17
N PHE A 182 0.10 8.33 -9.32
CA PHE A 182 0.18 9.78 -9.41
C PHE A 182 -1.09 10.49 -8.97
N ALA A 183 -2.27 9.87 -9.16
CA ALA A 183 -3.54 10.42 -8.70
C ALA A 183 -3.65 10.61 -7.18
N GLN A 184 -2.74 10.00 -6.42
CA GLN A 184 -2.67 10.05 -4.97
C GLN A 184 -1.29 10.49 -4.47
N THR A 185 -0.63 11.40 -5.20
CA THR A 185 0.73 11.87 -4.93
C THR A 185 0.79 13.39 -4.94
N LYS A 186 1.45 13.99 -3.92
CA LYS A 186 1.66 15.45 -3.86
C LYS A 186 2.85 15.88 -4.73
N HIS A 187 3.94 15.10 -4.71
CA HIS A 187 5.18 15.39 -5.43
C HIS A 187 5.65 14.15 -6.19
N ALA A 188 5.58 14.19 -7.52
CA ALA A 188 6.05 13.12 -8.38
C ALA A 188 7.52 13.32 -8.78
N LEU A 189 8.35 12.31 -8.58
CA LEU A 189 9.72 12.24 -9.05
C LEU A 189 9.81 11.17 -10.14
N ILE A 190 10.11 11.58 -11.37
CA ILE A 190 10.10 10.70 -12.53
C ILE A 190 11.51 10.61 -13.11
N ASN A 191 11.96 9.39 -13.37
CA ASN A 191 13.20 9.16 -14.10
C ASN A 191 13.02 9.55 -15.58
N THR A 192 13.70 10.60 -16.00
CA THR A 192 13.64 11.12 -17.38
C THR A 192 14.21 10.17 -18.44
N ASN A 193 14.97 9.16 -18.02
CA ASN A 193 15.51 8.11 -18.90
C ASN A 193 14.63 6.86 -18.92
N SER A 194 13.43 6.90 -18.31
CA SER A 194 12.50 5.79 -18.38
C SER A 194 11.89 5.65 -19.77
N ASP A 195 11.69 4.44 -20.24
CA ASP A 195 10.84 4.20 -21.39
C ASP A 195 9.46 4.82 -21.15
N TYR A 196 8.80 5.29 -22.19
CA TYR A 196 7.48 5.94 -22.13
C TYR A 196 7.43 7.18 -21.21
N PHE A 197 8.55 7.91 -21.05
CA PHE A 197 8.66 9.06 -20.15
C PHE A 197 7.54 10.08 -20.34
N GLU A 198 7.20 10.45 -21.60
CA GLU A 198 6.15 11.42 -21.89
C GLU A 198 4.81 11.00 -21.30
N ARG A 199 4.42 9.74 -21.48
CA ARG A 199 3.17 9.21 -20.93
C ARG A 199 3.16 9.18 -19.39
N VAL A 200 4.31 8.88 -18.80
CA VAL A 200 4.46 8.92 -17.33
C VAL A 200 4.32 10.35 -16.83
N ALA A 201 4.99 11.31 -17.49
CA ALA A 201 4.96 12.73 -17.12
C ALA A 201 3.57 13.36 -17.29
N GLU A 202 2.82 12.99 -18.34
CA GLU A 202 1.44 13.44 -18.55
C GLU A 202 0.47 12.94 -17.50
N SER A 203 0.81 11.85 -16.80
CA SER A 203 -0.03 11.23 -15.76
C SER A 203 0.26 11.77 -14.35
N ALA A 204 1.36 12.52 -14.19
CA ALA A 204 1.84 13.07 -12.94
C ALA A 204 1.37 14.52 -12.75
#